data_67b0a932342a78d7c278d769632ec7fc
#
_entry.id   67b0a932342a78d7c278d769632ec7fc
#
_cell.length_a   1.000
_cell.length_b   1.000
_cell.length_c   1.000
_cell.angle_alpha   90.00
_cell.angle_beta   90.00
_cell.angle_gamma   90.00
#
_symmetry.space_group_name_H-M   'P 1'
#
loop_
_entity.id
_entity.type
_entity.pdbx_description
1 polymer ?
#
loop_
_entity_poly.entity_id
_entity_poly.type
_entity_poly.pdbx_seq_one_letter_code
_entity_poly.pdbx_strand_id
1 'polypeptide(L)'
;PFISDPAVFEADGVRKVDSVEELYKCSDFLSLHIPATAETKGSIGYDLVMSMPKGATLVNTARKEVIDEEGLKRALTEREDLKYITDIAAGIQPELDEKFGKRVFATPKKMGAETAEANINAGLAAARQVIDYLTTGNTRFQVNK
;
A
#
# COMPACT_ATOMS: atom_id res chain seq x y z
N PRO A 1 7.76 8.60 1.43
CA PRO A 1 8.34 8.27 0.16
C PRO A 1 9.82 8.45 0.15
N PHE A 2 10.50 7.45 -0.40
CA PHE A 2 11.96 7.39 -0.43
C PHE A 2 12.52 7.90 -1.76
N ILE A 3 11.65 8.19 -2.73
CA ILE A 3 12.02 8.77 -4.02
C ILE A 3 11.60 10.23 -3.99
N SER A 4 12.57 11.13 -4.04
CA SER A 4 12.36 12.58 -4.02
C SER A 4 12.94 13.28 -5.26
N ASP A 5 13.69 12.55 -6.10
CA ASP A 5 14.30 13.11 -7.30
C ASP A 5 13.23 13.33 -8.39
N PRO A 6 13.01 14.59 -8.83
CA PRO A 6 12.04 14.90 -9.88
C PRO A 6 12.30 14.16 -11.20
N ALA A 7 13.57 13.92 -11.55
CA ALA A 7 13.94 13.25 -12.79
C ALA A 7 13.41 11.79 -12.85
N VAL A 8 13.25 11.12 -11.71
CA VAL A 8 12.69 9.77 -11.66
C VAL A 8 11.20 9.80 -12.02
N PHE A 9 10.45 10.77 -11.52
CA PHE A 9 9.02 10.92 -11.82
C PHE A 9 8.78 11.29 -13.29
N GLU A 10 9.63 12.20 -13.83
CA GLU A 10 9.55 12.61 -15.24
C GLU A 10 9.86 11.43 -16.19
N ALA A 11 10.90 10.65 -15.88
CA ALA A 11 11.30 9.49 -16.69
C ALA A 11 10.21 8.42 -16.77
N ASP A 12 9.45 8.23 -15.68
CA ASP A 12 8.35 7.25 -15.60
C ASP A 12 6.99 7.84 -16.02
N GLY A 13 6.94 9.12 -16.38
CA GLY A 13 5.70 9.82 -16.72
C GLY A 13 4.72 9.93 -15.55
N VAL A 14 5.22 9.90 -14.31
CA VAL A 14 4.43 9.92 -13.09
C VAL A 14 4.37 11.32 -12.50
N ARG A 15 3.17 11.77 -12.13
CA ARG A 15 2.98 13.04 -11.42
C ARG A 15 3.20 12.85 -9.92
N LYS A 16 4.15 13.56 -9.34
CA LYS A 16 4.27 13.72 -7.89
C LYS A 16 3.24 14.74 -7.39
N VAL A 17 2.64 14.47 -6.24
CA VAL A 17 1.81 15.43 -5.48
C VAL A 17 2.53 15.83 -4.20
N ASP A 18 2.18 17.00 -3.64
CA ASP A 18 2.93 17.59 -2.52
C ASP A 18 2.41 17.14 -1.15
N SER A 19 1.20 16.58 -1.08
CA SER A 19 0.62 16.11 0.17
C SER A 19 -0.14 14.80 0.02
N VAL A 20 -0.33 14.11 1.14
CA VAL A 20 -1.16 12.90 1.20
C VAL A 20 -2.61 13.24 0.89
N GLU A 21 -3.11 14.36 1.39
CA GLU A 21 -4.48 14.84 1.17
C GLU A 21 -4.74 15.11 -0.31
N GLU A 22 -3.78 15.71 -1.03
CA GLU A 22 -3.88 15.91 -2.47
C GLU A 22 -3.93 14.59 -3.22
N LEU A 23 -3.10 13.61 -2.82
CA LEU A 23 -3.09 12.29 -3.41
C LEU A 23 -4.46 11.61 -3.30
N TYR A 24 -5.09 11.66 -2.12
CA TYR A 24 -6.41 11.09 -1.92
C TYR A 24 -7.48 11.79 -2.74
N LYS A 25 -7.47 13.12 -2.80
CA LYS A 25 -8.45 13.93 -3.56
C LYS A 25 -8.41 13.72 -5.07
N CYS A 26 -7.28 13.30 -5.63
CA CYS A 26 -7.12 13.17 -7.07
C CYS A 26 -7.08 11.71 -7.57
N SER A 27 -7.24 10.72 -6.68
CA SER A 27 -7.08 9.31 -7.04
C SER A 27 -8.40 8.56 -7.09
N ASP A 28 -8.79 8.09 -8.26
CA ASP A 28 -9.92 7.15 -8.43
C ASP A 28 -9.56 5.75 -7.93
N PHE A 29 -8.29 5.35 -8.08
CA PHE A 29 -7.72 4.14 -7.53
C PHE A 29 -6.46 4.49 -6.75
N LEU A 30 -6.43 4.22 -5.46
CA LEU A 30 -5.29 4.52 -4.60
C LEU A 30 -4.78 3.23 -3.95
N SER A 31 -3.50 2.91 -4.20
CA SER A 31 -2.84 1.74 -3.63
C SER A 31 -1.83 2.15 -2.55
N LEU A 32 -1.93 1.50 -1.39
CA LEU A 32 -1.06 1.76 -0.24
C LEU A 32 0.20 0.90 -0.31
N HIS A 33 1.37 1.53 -0.13
CA HIS A 33 2.70 0.90 -0.13
C HIS A 33 3.58 1.42 1.01
N ILE A 34 2.99 1.69 2.18
CA ILE A 34 3.68 2.25 3.35
C ILE A 34 3.90 1.17 4.42
N PRO A 35 5.04 1.18 5.14
CA PRO A 35 5.26 0.29 6.27
C PRO A 35 4.38 0.70 7.46
N ALA A 36 4.13 -0.22 8.38
CA ALA A 36 3.50 0.09 9.66
C ALA A 36 4.58 0.56 10.65
N THR A 37 4.64 1.87 10.87
CA THR A 37 5.49 2.53 11.86
C THR A 37 4.64 3.20 12.93
N ALA A 38 5.25 3.80 13.94
CA ALA A 38 4.51 4.57 14.95
C ALA A 38 3.71 5.72 14.33
N GLU A 39 4.25 6.35 13.25
CA GLU A 39 3.60 7.47 12.57
C GLU A 39 2.51 7.02 11.59
N THR A 40 2.64 5.82 10.99
CA THR A 40 1.72 5.36 9.93
C THR A 40 0.60 4.46 10.43
N LYS A 41 0.69 3.95 11.67
CA LYS A 41 -0.41 3.18 12.28
C LYS A 41 -1.66 4.04 12.43
N GLY A 42 -2.78 3.55 11.86
CA GLY A 42 -4.07 4.25 11.89
C GLY A 42 -4.08 5.59 11.15
N SER A 43 -3.05 5.88 10.34
CA SER A 43 -2.96 7.17 9.63
C SER A 43 -3.98 7.28 8.48
N ILE A 44 -4.46 6.16 7.97
CA ILE A 44 -5.45 6.11 6.90
C ILE A 44 -6.84 5.96 7.54
N GLY A 45 -7.44 7.09 7.83
CA GLY A 45 -8.71 7.17 8.55
C GLY A 45 -9.83 7.81 7.74
N TYR A 46 -10.89 8.15 8.46
CA TYR A 46 -12.13 8.68 7.91
C TYR A 46 -11.92 9.86 6.94
N ASP A 47 -11.19 10.91 7.36
CA ASP A 47 -11.09 12.15 6.60
C ASP A 47 -10.39 11.95 5.24
N LEU A 48 -9.31 11.15 5.20
CA LEU A 48 -8.62 10.82 3.97
C LEU A 48 -9.52 10.03 3.01
N VAL A 49 -10.18 8.98 3.52
CA VAL A 49 -11.07 8.14 2.71
C VAL A 49 -12.27 8.94 2.19
N MET A 50 -12.85 9.82 3.01
CA MET A 50 -13.95 10.69 2.61
C MET A 50 -13.56 11.71 1.55
N SER A 51 -12.28 12.12 1.48
CA SER A 51 -11.79 13.08 0.52
C SER A 51 -11.61 12.52 -0.90
N MET A 52 -11.66 11.20 -1.07
CA MET A 52 -11.48 10.53 -2.37
C MET A 52 -12.61 10.88 -3.35
N PRO A 53 -12.35 10.86 -4.68
CA PRO A 53 -13.36 11.09 -5.70
C PRO A 53 -14.56 10.12 -5.59
N LYS A 54 -15.65 10.49 -6.24
CA LYS A 54 -16.85 9.63 -6.29
C LYS A 54 -16.54 8.31 -7.00
N GLY A 55 -16.91 7.19 -6.38
CA GLY A 55 -16.69 5.86 -6.93
C GLY A 55 -15.29 5.31 -6.72
N ALA A 56 -14.44 6.02 -5.99
CA ALA A 56 -13.05 5.65 -5.79
C ALA A 56 -12.87 4.31 -5.06
N THR A 57 -11.72 3.71 -5.29
CA THR A 57 -11.31 2.43 -4.70
C THR A 57 -10.00 2.58 -3.95
N LEU A 58 -10.02 2.29 -2.65
CA LEU A 58 -8.81 2.18 -1.83
C LEU A 58 -8.31 0.73 -1.84
N VAL A 59 -7.03 0.53 -2.19
CA VAL A 59 -6.38 -0.78 -2.25
C VAL A 59 -5.28 -0.85 -1.20
N ASN A 60 -5.37 -1.80 -0.26
CA ASN A 60 -4.35 -2.00 0.76
C ASN A 60 -3.67 -3.36 0.61
N THR A 61 -2.51 -3.37 0.00
CA THR A 61 -1.60 -4.53 -0.06
C THR A 61 -0.33 -4.31 0.79
N ALA A 62 -0.35 -3.30 1.65
CA ALA A 62 0.77 -2.95 2.51
C ALA A 62 0.71 -3.64 3.88
N ARG A 63 -0.02 -3.04 4.82
CA ARG A 63 -0.20 -3.53 6.19
C ARG A 63 -1.60 -3.16 6.70
N LYS A 64 -2.26 -4.04 7.43
CA LYS A 64 -3.58 -3.75 8.02
C LYS A 64 -3.52 -2.63 9.06
N GLU A 65 -2.41 -2.55 9.79
CA GLU A 65 -2.21 -1.61 10.88
C GLU A 65 -2.17 -0.14 10.44
N VAL A 66 -1.98 0.15 9.15
CA VAL A 66 -2.00 1.54 8.65
C VAL A 66 -3.42 2.10 8.54
N ILE A 67 -4.43 1.22 8.53
CA ILE A 67 -5.84 1.60 8.45
C ILE A 67 -6.39 1.86 9.86
N ASP A 68 -7.07 2.99 10.02
CA ASP A 68 -8.04 3.17 11.10
C ASP A 68 -9.35 2.46 10.69
N GLU A 69 -9.56 1.26 11.25
CA GLU A 69 -10.66 0.38 10.85
C GLU A 69 -12.04 1.00 11.14
N GLU A 70 -12.19 1.72 12.25
CA GLU A 70 -13.44 2.40 12.59
C GLU A 70 -13.69 3.61 11.67
N GLY A 71 -12.66 4.38 11.37
CA GLY A 71 -12.71 5.48 10.40
C GLY A 71 -13.08 4.99 8.99
N LEU A 72 -12.48 3.90 8.54
CA LEU A 72 -12.82 3.25 7.27
C LEU A 72 -14.27 2.77 7.24
N LYS A 73 -14.72 2.08 8.29
CA LYS A 73 -16.10 1.58 8.42
C LYS A 73 -17.11 2.72 8.37
N ARG A 74 -16.83 3.80 9.07
CA ARG A 74 -17.66 5.00 9.05
C ARG A 74 -17.74 5.62 7.66
N ALA A 75 -16.60 5.80 6.97
CA ALA A 75 -16.57 6.34 5.61
C ALA A 75 -17.36 5.47 4.61
N LEU A 76 -17.19 4.15 4.66
CA LEU A 76 -17.96 3.20 3.84
C LEU A 76 -19.47 3.20 4.14
N THR A 77 -19.86 3.57 5.38
CA THR A 77 -21.26 3.70 5.76
C THR A 77 -21.89 4.95 5.17
N GLU A 78 -21.16 6.07 5.21
CA GLU A 78 -21.66 7.36 4.74
C GLU A 78 -21.56 7.53 3.22
N ARG A 79 -20.58 6.84 2.58
CA ARG A 79 -20.35 6.88 1.14
C ARG A 79 -20.53 5.50 0.51
N GLU A 80 -21.70 5.26 -0.05
CA GLU A 80 -22.04 3.98 -0.69
C GLU A 80 -21.30 3.71 -2.00
N ASP A 81 -20.66 4.72 -2.57
CA ASP A 81 -19.90 4.65 -3.80
C ASP A 81 -18.45 4.19 -3.59
N LEU A 82 -17.89 4.30 -2.37
CA LEU A 82 -16.52 3.90 -2.07
C LEU A 82 -16.36 2.39 -1.99
N LYS A 83 -15.16 1.94 -2.38
CA LYS A 83 -14.75 0.52 -2.33
C LYS A 83 -13.44 0.35 -1.60
N TYR A 84 -13.28 -0.78 -0.92
CA TYR A 84 -12.04 -1.17 -0.25
C TYR A 84 -11.63 -2.58 -0.64
N ILE A 85 -10.37 -2.72 -1.07
CA ILE A 85 -9.80 -4.00 -1.49
C ILE A 85 -8.50 -4.22 -0.70
N THR A 86 -8.30 -5.42 -0.17
CA THR A 86 -7.09 -5.75 0.58
C THR A 86 -6.64 -7.20 0.37
N ASP A 87 -5.33 -7.46 0.51
CA ASP A 87 -4.77 -8.81 0.58
C ASP A 87 -4.48 -9.25 2.02
N ILE A 88 -4.80 -8.40 3.00
CA ILE A 88 -4.68 -8.69 4.43
C ILE A 88 -5.99 -8.33 5.10
N ALA A 89 -6.77 -9.31 5.49
CA ALA A 89 -8.05 -9.09 6.14
C ALA A 89 -7.91 -8.16 7.36
N ALA A 90 -8.80 -7.18 7.45
CA ALA A 90 -8.94 -6.29 8.59
C ALA A 90 -9.36 -7.07 9.85
N GLY A 91 -9.13 -6.52 11.04
CA GLY A 91 -9.63 -7.13 12.28
C GLY A 91 -11.15 -7.25 12.31
N ILE A 92 -11.81 -6.29 11.67
CA ILE A 92 -13.28 -6.21 11.55
C ILE A 92 -13.79 -6.77 10.20
N GLN A 93 -13.00 -7.56 9.47
CA GLN A 93 -13.38 -8.04 8.12
C GLN A 93 -14.76 -8.71 8.06
N PRO A 94 -15.15 -9.60 8.98
CA PRO A 94 -16.47 -10.23 8.93
C PRO A 94 -17.62 -9.20 8.97
N GLU A 95 -17.47 -8.14 9.78
CA GLU A 95 -18.45 -7.05 9.87
C GLU A 95 -18.49 -6.23 8.57
N LEU A 96 -17.32 -5.98 7.96
CA LEU A 96 -17.22 -5.26 6.69
C LEU A 96 -17.89 -6.06 5.57
N ASP A 97 -17.67 -7.37 5.51
CA ASP A 97 -18.24 -8.26 4.49
C ASP A 97 -19.78 -8.33 4.61
N GLU A 98 -20.28 -8.47 5.84
CA GLU A 98 -21.72 -8.48 6.11
C GLU A 98 -22.42 -7.17 5.72
N LYS A 99 -21.82 -6.04 6.15
CA LYS A 99 -22.45 -4.72 6.00
C LYS A 99 -22.31 -4.14 4.61
N PHE A 100 -21.17 -4.33 3.94
CA PHE A 100 -20.84 -3.64 2.69
C PHE A 100 -20.79 -4.54 1.47
N GLY A 101 -20.80 -5.86 1.64
CA GLY A 101 -20.88 -6.85 0.57
C GLY A 101 -19.81 -6.63 -0.50
N LYS A 102 -20.23 -6.52 -1.78
CA LYS A 102 -19.32 -6.41 -2.93
C LYS A 102 -18.46 -5.14 -2.97
N ARG A 103 -18.67 -4.19 -2.08
CA ARG A 103 -17.85 -2.98 -1.99
C ARG A 103 -16.55 -3.19 -1.19
N VAL A 104 -16.49 -4.27 -0.43
CA VAL A 104 -15.30 -4.66 0.31
C VAL A 104 -14.88 -6.05 -0.14
N PHE A 105 -13.57 -6.21 -0.36
CA PHE A 105 -13.01 -7.50 -0.74
C PHE A 105 -11.66 -7.71 -0.04
N ALA A 106 -11.51 -8.85 0.62
CA ALA A 106 -10.23 -9.32 1.14
C ALA A 106 -9.88 -10.67 0.51
N THR A 107 -8.63 -10.85 0.09
CA THR A 107 -8.19 -12.19 -0.34
C THR A 107 -8.15 -13.14 0.87
N PRO A 108 -8.42 -14.45 0.70
CA PRO A 108 -8.43 -15.42 1.81
C PRO A 108 -7.11 -15.51 2.57
N LYS A 109 -6.01 -15.15 1.92
CA LYS A 109 -4.67 -15.06 2.49
C LYS A 109 -3.85 -14.02 1.74
N LYS A 110 -2.82 -13.51 2.39
CA LYS A 110 -1.84 -12.64 1.74
C LYS A 110 -1.20 -13.39 0.56
N MET A 111 -1.24 -12.78 -0.62
CA MET A 111 -0.71 -13.35 -1.87
C MET A 111 0.61 -12.69 -2.30
N GLY A 112 0.88 -11.49 -1.81
CA GLY A 112 2.08 -10.73 -2.17
C GLY A 112 3.37 -11.43 -1.73
N ALA A 113 4.33 -11.53 -2.63
CA ALA A 113 5.65 -12.14 -2.42
C ALA A 113 5.66 -13.65 -2.06
N GLU A 114 4.53 -14.33 -2.09
CA GLU A 114 4.44 -15.79 -1.79
C GLU A 114 4.43 -16.67 -3.04
N THR A 115 4.71 -16.10 -4.21
CA THR A 115 4.83 -16.89 -5.44
C THR A 115 6.20 -17.59 -5.52
N ALA A 116 6.26 -18.76 -6.14
CA ALA A 116 7.52 -19.48 -6.38
C ALA A 116 8.52 -18.60 -7.15
N GLU A 117 8.05 -17.84 -8.14
CA GLU A 117 8.84 -16.91 -8.90
C GLU A 117 9.44 -15.78 -8.04
N ALA A 118 8.64 -15.17 -7.15
CA ALA A 118 9.12 -14.12 -6.24
C ALA A 118 10.23 -14.63 -5.31
N ASN A 119 10.06 -15.84 -4.76
CA ASN A 119 11.05 -16.47 -3.90
C ASN A 119 12.36 -16.80 -4.66
N ILE A 120 12.26 -17.35 -5.88
CA ILE A 120 13.42 -17.63 -6.73
C ILE A 120 14.14 -16.32 -7.06
N ASN A 121 13.43 -15.29 -7.50
CA ASN A 121 14.01 -14.00 -7.86
C ASN A 121 14.68 -13.31 -6.66
N ALA A 122 14.09 -13.38 -5.47
CA ALA A 122 14.69 -12.86 -4.25
C ALA A 122 16.01 -13.59 -3.91
N GLY A 123 16.03 -14.93 -4.00
CA GLY A 123 17.23 -15.72 -3.79
C GLY A 123 18.34 -15.42 -4.80
N LEU A 124 18.00 -15.33 -6.08
CA LEU A 124 18.95 -14.98 -7.13
C LEU A 124 19.49 -13.55 -6.97
N ALA A 125 18.63 -12.59 -6.60
CA ALA A 125 19.06 -11.22 -6.35
C ALA A 125 20.02 -11.14 -5.16
N ALA A 126 19.73 -11.81 -4.07
CA ALA A 126 20.61 -11.87 -2.89
C ALA A 126 21.98 -12.48 -3.24
N ALA A 127 22.00 -13.62 -3.95
CA ALA A 127 23.24 -14.25 -4.37
C ALA A 127 24.08 -13.33 -5.26
N ARG A 128 23.47 -12.66 -6.24
CA ARG A 128 24.16 -11.69 -7.13
C ARG A 128 24.74 -10.52 -6.35
N GLN A 129 24.02 -9.99 -5.36
CA GLN A 129 24.49 -8.88 -4.53
C GLN A 129 25.69 -9.28 -3.67
N VAL A 130 25.71 -10.49 -3.12
CA VAL A 130 26.85 -11.03 -2.37
C VAL A 130 28.07 -11.22 -3.27
N ILE A 131 27.88 -11.81 -4.46
CA ILE A 131 28.96 -12.00 -5.44
C ILE A 131 29.53 -10.64 -5.87
N ASP A 132 28.68 -9.68 -6.18
CA ASP A 132 29.10 -8.33 -6.57
C ASP A 132 29.92 -7.65 -5.46
N TYR A 133 29.47 -7.75 -4.23
CA TYR A 133 30.23 -7.24 -3.07
C TYR A 133 31.59 -7.90 -2.95
N LEU A 134 31.67 -9.23 -3.02
CA LEU A 134 32.92 -9.97 -2.85
C LEU A 134 33.92 -9.76 -4.02
N THR A 135 33.43 -9.50 -5.24
CA THR A 135 34.27 -9.33 -6.42
C THR A 135 34.63 -7.88 -6.72
N THR A 136 33.76 -6.94 -6.42
CA THR A 136 33.95 -5.51 -6.78
C THR A 136 34.02 -4.58 -5.58
N GLY A 137 33.64 -5.03 -4.38
CA GLY A 137 33.50 -4.18 -3.19
C GLY A 137 32.26 -3.28 -3.22
N ASN A 138 31.30 -3.54 -4.10
CA ASN A 138 30.10 -2.74 -4.23
C ASN A 138 29.21 -2.83 -2.97
N THR A 139 29.02 -1.69 -2.27
CA THR A 139 28.24 -1.57 -1.03
C THR A 139 26.84 -1.02 -1.24
N ARG A 140 26.35 -0.91 -2.49
CA ARG A 140 25.06 -0.28 -2.82
C ARG A 140 23.89 -0.85 -2.00
N PHE A 141 23.91 -2.15 -1.73
CA PHE A 141 22.84 -2.86 -1.03
C PHE A 141 23.15 -3.12 0.46
N GLN A 142 24.22 -2.53 0.99
CA GLN A 142 24.58 -2.66 2.40
C GLN A 142 23.56 -1.91 3.27
N VAL A 143 22.95 -2.62 4.24
CA VAL A 143 21.93 -2.05 5.14
C VAL A 143 22.51 -1.52 6.46
N ASN A 144 23.64 -2.04 6.90
CA ASN A 144 24.36 -1.64 8.13
C ASN A 144 25.56 -0.75 7.75
N LYS A 145 25.26 0.50 7.48
CA LYS A 145 26.27 1.54 7.20
C LYS A 145 26.76 2.17 8.47
#